data_c52773ac17c921027fcb4bf1057c8195
#
_entry.id   c52773ac17c921027fcb4bf1057c8195
#
_cell.length_a   1.000
_cell.length_b   1.000
_cell.length_c   1.000
_cell.angle_alpha   90.00
_cell.angle_beta   90.00
_cell.angle_gamma   90.00
#
_symmetry.space_group_name_H-M   'P 1'
#
loop_
_entity.id
_entity.type
_entity.pdbx_description
1 polymer ?
#
loop_
_entity_poly.entity_id
_entity_poly.type
_entity_poly.pdbx_seq_one_letter_code
_entity_poly.pdbx_strand_id
1 'polypeptide(L)'
;EPLSQSEEARKTASTVNHIISRITDILDDQPKANTVLLRGFSKHPTIPSMQELFKLNPAAIANYPMYRGLAKIVGMTVLDVGTEMEDLFDVLETQYQNYNFFYVHVKKTDSYGEDGNYADKKKIIEATDKFIPRIQKLNPDVIVVTGDHSTPCVLKSHSWHPNPFLLVSRYALPDKAVRFSER
;
A
#
# COMPACT_ATOMS: atom_id res chain seq x y z
N GLU A 1 13.39 19.46 17.83
CA GLU A 1 13.62 19.31 19.28
C GLU A 1 13.11 17.96 19.75
N PRO A 2 13.70 17.35 20.81
CA PRO A 2 13.21 16.10 21.34
C PRO A 2 11.88 16.30 22.09
N LEU A 3 10.95 15.34 21.92
CA LEU A 3 9.64 15.37 22.60
C LEU A 3 9.72 14.96 24.08
N SER A 4 10.84 14.38 24.51
CA SER A 4 11.13 14.04 25.91
C SER A 4 12.57 14.42 26.25
N GLN A 5 12.88 14.50 27.57
CA GLN A 5 14.21 14.82 28.06
C GLN A 5 15.09 13.58 28.29
N SER A 6 14.66 12.41 27.82
CA SER A 6 15.48 11.20 27.92
C SER A 6 16.74 11.29 27.06
N GLU A 7 17.77 10.55 27.42
CA GLU A 7 19.03 10.51 26.67
C GLU A 7 18.82 9.99 25.24
N GLU A 8 17.97 8.96 25.08
CA GLU A 8 17.63 8.40 23.77
C GLU A 8 16.91 9.40 22.88
N ALA A 9 15.98 10.19 23.44
CA ALA A 9 15.27 11.21 22.68
C ALA A 9 16.22 12.32 22.22
N ARG A 10 17.15 12.77 23.08
CA ARG A 10 18.16 13.77 22.73
C ARG A 10 19.11 13.24 21.66
N LYS A 11 19.57 11.98 21.77
CA LYS A 11 20.43 11.35 20.78
C LYS A 11 19.73 11.25 19.42
N THR A 12 18.48 10.80 19.40
CA THR A 12 17.68 10.72 18.19
C THR A 12 17.51 12.09 17.56
N ALA A 13 17.13 13.11 18.33
CA ALA A 13 16.97 14.47 17.83
C ALA A 13 18.29 15.05 17.25
N SER A 14 19.41 14.82 17.91
CA SER A 14 20.72 15.25 17.44
C SER A 14 21.08 14.58 16.11
N THR A 15 20.90 13.26 16.00
CA THR A 15 21.17 12.51 14.77
C THR A 15 20.29 13.00 13.62
N VAL A 16 18.99 13.18 13.87
CA VAL A 16 18.03 13.65 12.87
C VAL A 16 18.37 15.05 12.39
N ASN A 17 18.66 15.98 13.31
CA ASN A 17 19.03 17.34 12.95
C ASN A 17 20.31 17.37 12.11
N HIS A 18 21.31 16.55 12.43
CA HIS A 18 22.53 16.43 11.63
C HIS A 18 22.23 15.92 10.21
N ILE A 19 21.37 14.91 10.06
CA ILE A 19 20.95 14.37 8.75
C ILE A 19 20.23 15.45 7.94
N ILE A 20 19.25 16.16 8.55
CA ILE A 20 18.49 17.21 7.87
C ILE A 20 19.44 18.34 7.41
N SER A 21 20.37 18.79 8.28
CA SER A 21 21.36 19.81 7.91
C SER A 21 22.16 19.37 6.68
N ARG A 22 22.71 18.16 6.69
CA ARG A 22 23.48 17.65 5.54
C ARG A 22 22.66 17.53 4.25
N ILE A 23 21.38 17.12 4.35
CA ILE A 23 20.49 17.07 3.19
C ILE A 23 20.24 18.48 2.66
N THR A 24 20.00 19.45 3.55
CA THR A 24 19.79 20.85 3.17
C THR A 24 21.05 21.43 2.49
N ASP A 25 22.24 21.13 3.02
CA ASP A 25 23.52 21.57 2.40
C ASP A 25 23.71 20.98 0.99
N ILE A 26 23.31 19.69 0.78
CA ILE A 26 23.40 19.02 -0.53
C ILE A 26 22.40 19.61 -1.54
N LEU A 27 21.23 20.07 -1.06
CA LEU A 27 20.15 20.58 -1.90
C LEU A 27 20.13 22.13 -1.98
N ASP A 28 21.17 22.81 -1.51
CA ASP A 28 21.22 24.28 -1.41
C ASP A 28 21.08 24.97 -2.78
N ASP A 29 21.48 24.31 -3.85
CA ASP A 29 21.33 24.79 -5.23
C ASP A 29 19.92 24.65 -5.81
N GLN A 30 19.02 23.95 -5.10
CA GLN A 30 17.66 23.71 -5.58
C GLN A 30 16.73 24.86 -5.19
N PRO A 31 16.00 25.49 -6.14
CA PRO A 31 15.09 26.60 -5.85
C PRO A 31 13.83 26.17 -5.11
N LYS A 32 13.50 24.88 -5.15
CA LYS A 32 12.37 24.24 -4.46
C LYS A 32 12.77 22.83 -4.02
N ALA A 33 12.06 22.27 -3.03
CA ALA A 33 12.36 20.95 -2.49
C ALA A 33 13.82 20.85 -1.98
N ASN A 34 14.30 21.89 -1.31
CA ASN A 34 15.67 22.02 -0.83
C ASN A 34 15.88 21.55 0.62
N THR A 35 14.92 20.86 1.19
CA THR A 35 15.03 20.21 2.51
C THR A 35 14.04 19.04 2.61
N VAL A 36 14.09 18.31 3.71
CA VAL A 36 13.18 17.19 4.01
C VAL A 36 12.52 17.38 5.36
N LEU A 37 11.29 16.93 5.47
CA LEU A 37 10.59 16.77 6.74
C LEU A 37 10.53 15.28 7.06
N LEU A 38 11.08 14.88 8.20
CA LEU A 38 11.07 13.50 8.67
C LEU A 38 9.98 13.33 9.73
N ARG A 39 9.21 12.27 9.62
CA ARG A 39 8.15 11.90 10.56
C ARG A 39 8.06 10.38 10.73
N GLY A 40 7.29 9.91 11.71
CA GLY A 40 7.07 8.48 11.91
C GLY A 40 8.27 7.76 12.52
N PHE A 41 9.04 8.42 13.38
CA PHE A 41 10.15 7.79 14.10
C PHE A 41 9.64 6.65 14.97
N SER A 42 10.18 5.46 14.77
CA SER A 42 9.82 4.27 15.50
C SER A 42 11.02 3.32 15.60
N LYS A 43 10.97 2.42 16.56
CA LYS A 43 11.84 1.23 16.57
C LYS A 43 11.25 0.21 15.59
N HIS A 44 12.11 -0.67 15.05
CA HIS A 44 11.63 -1.80 14.28
C HIS A 44 10.66 -2.62 15.13
N PRO A 45 9.41 -2.80 14.69
CA PRO A 45 8.43 -3.53 15.47
C PRO A 45 8.78 -5.02 15.50
N THR A 46 8.59 -5.64 16.67
CA THR A 46 8.68 -7.11 16.83
C THR A 46 7.25 -7.64 16.80
N ILE A 47 6.75 -7.93 15.60
CA ILE A 47 5.43 -8.52 15.38
C ILE A 47 5.60 -9.90 14.74
N PRO A 48 4.73 -10.87 15.05
CA PRO A 48 4.75 -12.17 14.40
C PRO A 48 4.49 -12.02 12.90
N SER A 49 5.17 -12.84 12.11
CA SER A 49 4.97 -12.86 10.66
C SER A 49 3.63 -13.52 10.28
N MET A 50 3.18 -13.29 9.06
CA MET A 50 2.00 -13.97 8.52
C MET A 50 2.20 -15.50 8.42
N GLN A 51 3.43 -15.95 8.22
CA GLN A 51 3.79 -17.36 8.24
C GLN A 51 3.57 -17.97 9.62
N GLU A 52 3.98 -17.25 10.67
CA GLU A 52 3.83 -17.73 12.05
C GLU A 52 2.38 -17.75 12.50
N LEU A 53 1.62 -16.67 12.20
CA LEU A 53 0.24 -16.52 12.66
C LEU A 53 -0.76 -17.32 11.83
N PHE A 54 -0.64 -17.26 10.50
CA PHE A 54 -1.68 -17.75 9.60
C PHE A 54 -1.24 -18.94 8.75
N LYS A 55 0.03 -19.39 8.91
CA LYS A 55 0.61 -20.49 8.11
C LYS A 55 0.58 -20.22 6.60
N LEU A 56 0.64 -18.95 6.22
CA LEU A 56 0.66 -18.51 4.84
C LEU A 56 2.10 -18.46 4.31
N ASN A 57 2.24 -18.64 2.99
CA ASN A 57 3.43 -18.29 2.23
C ASN A 57 3.09 -17.06 1.38
N PRO A 58 3.18 -15.83 1.95
CA PRO A 58 2.62 -14.63 1.34
C PRO A 58 3.62 -13.89 0.46
N ALA A 59 3.13 -13.37 -0.67
CA ALA A 59 3.84 -12.45 -1.54
C ALA A 59 3.11 -11.10 -1.62
N ALA A 60 3.89 -10.02 -1.79
CA ALA A 60 3.39 -8.67 -2.02
C ALA A 60 3.84 -8.16 -3.38
N ILE A 61 2.89 -7.65 -4.16
CA ILE A 61 3.04 -7.05 -5.47
C ILE A 61 2.60 -5.60 -5.37
N ALA A 62 3.55 -4.69 -5.19
CA ALA A 62 3.29 -3.28 -4.98
C ALA A 62 4.45 -2.43 -5.50
N ASN A 63 4.13 -1.30 -6.13
CA ASN A 63 5.13 -0.35 -6.63
C ASN A 63 5.53 0.67 -5.56
N TYR A 64 4.62 0.99 -4.65
CA TYR A 64 4.83 2.06 -3.68
C TYR A 64 5.69 1.60 -2.50
N PRO A 65 6.81 2.31 -2.20
CA PRO A 65 7.80 1.86 -1.21
C PRO A 65 7.25 1.62 0.19
N MET A 66 6.28 2.41 0.64
CA MET A 66 5.68 2.26 1.97
C MET A 66 4.99 0.90 2.13
N TYR A 67 4.17 0.49 1.15
CA TYR A 67 3.49 -0.81 1.20
C TYR A 67 4.46 -1.98 1.03
N ARG A 68 5.52 -1.79 0.23
CA ARG A 68 6.63 -2.77 0.15
C ARG A 68 7.33 -2.93 1.49
N GLY A 69 7.56 -1.83 2.21
CA GLY A 69 8.15 -1.84 3.55
C GLY A 69 7.24 -2.52 4.57
N LEU A 70 5.96 -2.18 4.59
CA LEU A 70 4.96 -2.81 5.47
C LEU A 70 4.86 -4.32 5.22
N ALA A 71 4.80 -4.74 3.97
CA ALA A 71 4.77 -6.14 3.59
C ALA A 71 5.99 -6.91 4.15
N LYS A 72 7.19 -6.33 4.07
CA LYS A 72 8.41 -6.92 4.67
C LYS A 72 8.31 -7.08 6.18
N ILE A 73 7.74 -6.08 6.88
CA ILE A 73 7.59 -6.11 8.34
C ILE A 73 6.71 -7.29 8.79
N VAL A 74 5.67 -7.62 8.01
CA VAL A 74 4.78 -8.74 8.32
C VAL A 74 5.23 -10.06 7.68
N GLY A 75 6.44 -10.12 7.16
CA GLY A 75 7.08 -11.34 6.64
C GLY A 75 6.69 -11.74 5.22
N MET A 76 6.09 -10.84 4.42
CA MET A 76 5.80 -11.15 3.02
C MET A 76 7.06 -11.08 2.16
N THR A 77 7.15 -11.95 1.16
CA THR A 77 8.11 -11.81 0.07
C THR A 77 7.66 -10.67 -0.85
N VAL A 78 8.44 -9.61 -0.94
CA VAL A 78 8.14 -8.49 -1.84
C VAL A 78 8.71 -8.79 -3.21
N LEU A 79 7.82 -9.00 -4.18
CA LEU A 79 8.19 -9.29 -5.55
C LEU A 79 8.61 -8.01 -6.29
N ASP A 80 9.56 -8.14 -7.21
CA ASP A 80 9.93 -7.04 -8.09
C ASP A 80 8.90 -6.92 -9.21
N VAL A 81 8.47 -5.69 -9.45
CA VAL A 81 7.42 -5.36 -10.41
C VAL A 81 7.77 -4.06 -11.12
N GLY A 82 7.39 -3.95 -12.39
CA GLY A 82 7.52 -2.74 -13.18
C GLY A 82 6.59 -1.62 -12.71
N THR A 83 6.51 -0.55 -13.48
CA THR A 83 5.77 0.67 -13.12
C THR A 83 4.32 0.67 -13.59
N GLU A 84 4.02 -0.13 -14.60
CA GLU A 84 2.70 -0.17 -15.20
C GLU A 84 1.74 -1.07 -14.41
N MET A 85 0.46 -0.83 -14.58
CA MET A 85 -0.56 -1.65 -13.90
C MET A 85 -0.52 -3.10 -14.38
N GLU A 86 -0.28 -3.33 -15.66
CA GLU A 86 -0.20 -4.67 -16.24
C GLU A 86 0.91 -5.50 -15.60
N ASP A 87 2.06 -4.89 -15.30
CA ASP A 87 3.19 -5.56 -14.64
C ASP A 87 2.79 -6.21 -13.31
N LEU A 88 1.85 -5.60 -12.56
CA LEU A 88 1.35 -6.16 -11.30
C LEU A 88 0.68 -7.53 -11.53
N PHE A 89 -0.13 -7.62 -12.58
CA PHE A 89 -0.90 -8.83 -12.89
C PHE A 89 -0.04 -9.87 -13.60
N ASP A 90 0.94 -9.47 -14.40
CA ASP A 90 1.91 -10.36 -15.02
C ASP A 90 2.77 -11.06 -13.96
N VAL A 91 3.24 -10.32 -12.95
CA VAL A 91 3.97 -10.89 -11.82
C VAL A 91 3.06 -11.82 -11.01
N LEU A 92 1.80 -11.45 -10.77
CA LEU A 92 0.84 -12.32 -10.11
C LEU A 92 0.69 -13.67 -10.85
N GLU A 93 0.47 -13.64 -12.16
CA GLU A 93 0.29 -14.86 -12.98
C GLU A 93 1.54 -15.72 -12.98
N THR A 94 2.71 -15.13 -13.19
CA THR A 94 3.98 -15.89 -13.27
C THR A 94 4.39 -16.49 -11.92
N GLN A 95 4.01 -15.85 -10.81
CA GLN A 95 4.40 -16.28 -9.47
C GLN A 95 3.29 -17.07 -8.73
N TYR A 96 2.13 -17.23 -9.35
CA TYR A 96 0.94 -17.78 -8.70
C TYR A 96 1.16 -19.14 -8.03
N GLN A 97 1.96 -20.02 -8.63
CA GLN A 97 2.23 -21.37 -8.11
C GLN A 97 3.27 -21.38 -6.97
N ASN A 98 3.97 -20.28 -6.74
CA ASN A 98 5.06 -20.21 -5.77
C ASN A 98 4.59 -19.74 -4.37
N TYR A 99 3.40 -19.15 -4.29
CA TYR A 99 2.85 -18.58 -3.05
C TYR A 99 1.38 -18.96 -2.89
N ASN A 100 0.88 -18.90 -1.66
CA ASN A 100 -0.52 -19.22 -1.36
C ASN A 100 -1.33 -18.00 -0.85
N PHE A 101 -0.71 -16.82 -0.80
CA PHE A 101 -1.36 -15.56 -0.51
C PHE A 101 -0.68 -14.43 -1.30
N PHE A 102 -1.47 -13.59 -1.94
CA PHE A 102 -0.98 -12.44 -2.67
C PHE A 102 -1.66 -11.16 -2.19
N TYR A 103 -0.84 -10.16 -1.86
CA TYR A 103 -1.27 -8.79 -1.66
C TYR A 103 -0.90 -7.98 -2.91
N VAL A 104 -1.91 -7.64 -3.72
CA VAL A 104 -1.73 -6.84 -4.95
C VAL A 104 -2.24 -5.43 -4.69
N HIS A 105 -1.38 -4.43 -4.84
CA HIS A 105 -1.70 -3.06 -4.47
C HIS A 105 -1.69 -2.10 -5.67
N VAL A 106 -2.82 -1.42 -5.89
CA VAL A 106 -2.99 -0.39 -6.92
C VAL A 106 -3.05 0.99 -6.26
N LYS A 107 -1.92 1.72 -6.26
CA LYS A 107 -1.78 3.01 -5.55
C LYS A 107 -2.50 4.18 -6.22
N LYS A 108 -2.60 4.22 -7.54
CA LYS A 108 -3.07 5.42 -8.27
C LYS A 108 -4.51 5.83 -7.94
N THR A 109 -5.35 4.93 -7.44
CA THR A 109 -6.72 5.27 -6.99
C THR A 109 -6.72 6.26 -5.83
N ASP A 110 -5.78 6.12 -4.91
CA ASP A 110 -5.58 7.05 -3.80
C ASP A 110 -4.96 8.37 -4.27
N SER A 111 -3.88 8.33 -5.05
CA SER A 111 -3.20 9.53 -5.54
C SER A 111 -4.14 10.46 -6.30
N TYR A 112 -4.96 9.94 -7.23
CA TYR A 112 -5.96 10.75 -7.93
C TYR A 112 -7.08 11.26 -7.02
N GLY A 113 -7.37 10.56 -5.93
CA GLY A 113 -8.27 11.04 -4.88
C GLY A 113 -7.69 12.26 -4.17
N GLU A 114 -6.44 12.22 -3.74
CA GLU A 114 -5.71 13.32 -3.10
C GLU A 114 -5.60 14.55 -4.04
N ASP A 115 -5.37 14.33 -5.34
CA ASP A 115 -5.32 15.38 -6.35
C ASP A 115 -6.71 15.99 -6.64
N GLY A 116 -7.80 15.34 -6.22
CA GLY A 116 -9.16 15.73 -6.58
C GLY A 116 -9.51 15.39 -8.04
N ASN A 117 -8.74 14.54 -8.68
CA ASN A 117 -8.88 14.17 -10.09
C ASN A 117 -9.84 12.98 -10.25
N TYR A 118 -11.13 13.27 -10.25
CA TYR A 118 -12.17 12.26 -10.40
C TYR A 118 -12.08 11.47 -11.71
N ALA A 119 -11.76 12.16 -12.82
CA ALA A 119 -11.73 11.53 -14.15
C ALA A 119 -10.66 10.43 -14.21
N ASP A 120 -9.47 10.69 -13.74
CA ASP A 120 -8.38 9.71 -13.77
C ASP A 120 -8.54 8.67 -12.66
N LYS A 121 -9.11 9.02 -11.50
CA LYS A 121 -9.50 8.03 -10.49
C LYS A 121 -10.48 7.01 -11.05
N LYS A 122 -11.51 7.47 -11.75
CA LYS A 122 -12.48 6.59 -12.42
C LYS A 122 -11.79 5.70 -13.45
N LYS A 123 -10.96 6.26 -14.33
CA LYS A 123 -10.23 5.49 -15.36
C LYS A 123 -9.35 4.39 -14.76
N ILE A 124 -8.65 4.67 -13.65
CA ILE A 124 -7.78 3.66 -13.05
C ILE A 124 -8.57 2.53 -12.40
N ILE A 125 -9.74 2.82 -11.82
CA ILE A 125 -10.66 1.79 -11.30
C ILE A 125 -11.17 0.93 -12.46
N GLU A 126 -11.66 1.53 -13.54
CA GLU A 126 -12.13 0.82 -14.74
C GLU A 126 -11.01 0.01 -15.43
N ALA A 127 -9.78 0.52 -15.39
CA ALA A 127 -8.62 -0.21 -15.91
C ALA A 127 -8.28 -1.42 -15.02
N THR A 128 -8.35 -1.27 -13.69
CA THR A 128 -8.12 -2.37 -12.74
C THR A 128 -9.16 -3.48 -12.93
N ASP A 129 -10.43 -3.12 -13.13
CA ASP A 129 -11.52 -4.07 -13.33
C ASP A 129 -11.27 -5.00 -14.53
N LYS A 130 -10.64 -4.50 -15.59
CA LYS A 130 -10.28 -5.32 -16.77
C LYS A 130 -9.30 -6.45 -16.48
N PHE A 131 -8.55 -6.37 -15.39
CA PHE A 131 -7.62 -7.42 -14.98
C PHE A 131 -8.28 -8.48 -14.06
N ILE A 132 -9.47 -8.23 -13.53
CA ILE A 132 -10.18 -9.20 -12.67
C ILE A 132 -10.40 -10.56 -13.36
N PRO A 133 -10.77 -10.64 -14.65
CA PRO A 133 -10.88 -11.92 -15.34
C PRO A 133 -9.56 -12.72 -15.39
N ARG A 134 -8.40 -12.06 -15.39
CA ARG A 134 -7.10 -12.74 -15.33
C ARG A 134 -6.92 -13.42 -13.96
N ILE A 135 -7.28 -12.73 -12.87
CA ILE A 135 -7.25 -13.31 -11.52
C ILE A 135 -8.20 -14.51 -11.44
N GLN A 136 -9.41 -14.37 -11.96
CA GLN A 136 -10.39 -15.47 -11.95
C GLN A 136 -9.91 -16.73 -12.70
N LYS A 137 -9.18 -16.57 -13.81
CA LYS A 137 -8.58 -17.68 -14.56
C LYS A 137 -7.53 -18.47 -13.75
N LEU A 138 -6.88 -17.85 -12.77
CA LEU A 138 -5.96 -18.52 -11.87
C LEU A 138 -6.68 -19.45 -10.88
N ASN A 139 -8.01 -19.34 -10.81
CA ASN A 139 -8.90 -20.14 -9.96
C ASN A 139 -8.49 -20.13 -8.47
N PRO A 140 -8.31 -18.98 -7.83
CA PRO A 140 -8.00 -18.92 -6.42
C PRO A 140 -9.18 -19.38 -5.55
N ASP A 141 -8.91 -19.95 -4.39
CA ASP A 141 -9.95 -20.34 -3.42
C ASP A 141 -10.69 -19.11 -2.86
N VAL A 142 -9.99 -17.98 -2.76
CA VAL A 142 -10.52 -16.73 -2.21
C VAL A 142 -10.01 -15.55 -3.01
N ILE A 143 -10.91 -14.63 -3.38
CA ILE A 143 -10.60 -13.30 -3.89
C ILE A 143 -11.20 -12.26 -2.94
N VAL A 144 -10.39 -11.31 -2.51
CA VAL A 144 -10.84 -10.13 -1.77
C VAL A 144 -10.48 -8.89 -2.57
N VAL A 145 -11.45 -7.99 -2.75
CA VAL A 145 -11.22 -6.65 -3.31
C VAL A 145 -11.71 -5.62 -2.29
N THR A 146 -10.82 -4.72 -1.89
CA THR A 146 -11.14 -3.68 -0.90
C THR A 146 -10.12 -2.53 -1.01
N GLY A 147 -10.24 -1.53 -0.16
CA GLY A 147 -9.25 -0.47 0.07
C GLY A 147 -8.81 -0.46 1.54
N ASP A 148 -7.68 0.15 1.81
CA ASP A 148 -7.19 0.42 3.16
C ASP A 148 -7.89 1.63 3.79
N HIS A 149 -8.27 2.60 2.96
CA HIS A 149 -9.08 3.77 3.34
C HIS A 149 -9.78 4.38 2.11
N SER A 150 -10.77 5.21 2.35
CA SER A 150 -11.39 6.03 1.32
C SER A 150 -10.62 7.34 1.13
N THR A 151 -10.47 7.79 -0.13
CA THR A 151 -9.87 9.06 -0.52
C THR A 151 -10.77 9.77 -1.53
N PRO A 152 -11.88 10.39 -1.08
CA PRO A 152 -12.81 11.05 -1.97
C PRO A 152 -12.19 12.26 -2.66
N CYS A 153 -12.35 12.36 -3.98
CA CYS A 153 -11.82 13.49 -4.76
C CYS A 153 -12.33 14.85 -4.29
N VAL A 154 -13.56 14.91 -3.74
CA VAL A 154 -14.16 16.14 -3.21
C VAL A 154 -13.40 16.65 -1.99
N LEU A 155 -12.87 15.73 -1.16
CA LEU A 155 -12.15 16.07 0.07
C LEU A 155 -10.66 16.25 -0.16
N LYS A 156 -10.10 15.69 -1.24
CA LYS A 156 -8.66 15.66 -1.53
C LYS A 156 -7.82 15.17 -0.34
N SER A 157 -8.38 14.27 0.43
CA SER A 157 -7.77 13.69 1.63
C SER A 157 -8.46 12.40 2.01
N HIS A 158 -7.84 11.65 2.91
CA HIS A 158 -8.44 10.45 3.47
C HIS A 158 -9.70 10.78 4.27
N SER A 159 -10.64 9.87 4.28
CA SER A 159 -11.87 9.98 5.05
C SER A 159 -12.16 8.71 5.82
N TRP A 160 -13.04 8.80 6.79
CA TRP A 160 -13.44 7.72 7.69
C TRP A 160 -14.57 6.83 7.14
N HIS A 161 -15.01 7.05 5.91
CA HIS A 161 -16.05 6.22 5.28
C HIS A 161 -15.63 4.74 5.26
N PRO A 162 -16.57 3.82 5.46
CA PRO A 162 -16.33 2.41 5.20
C PRO A 162 -15.91 2.19 3.76
N ASN A 163 -14.93 1.31 3.55
CA ASN A 163 -14.54 0.90 2.21
C ASN A 163 -15.50 -0.15 1.66
N PRO A 164 -15.70 -0.20 0.34
CA PRO A 164 -16.36 -1.33 -0.27
C PRO A 164 -15.52 -2.59 -0.06
N PHE A 165 -16.20 -3.70 0.18
CA PHE A 165 -15.57 -4.98 0.44
C PHE A 165 -16.25 -6.08 -0.38
N LEU A 166 -15.48 -6.74 -1.23
CA LEU A 166 -15.91 -7.90 -1.99
C LEU A 166 -15.13 -9.13 -1.53
N LEU A 167 -15.84 -10.18 -1.18
CA LEU A 167 -15.27 -11.50 -0.90
C LEU A 167 -15.91 -12.53 -1.81
N VAL A 168 -15.09 -13.22 -2.59
CA VAL A 168 -15.51 -14.37 -3.40
C VAL A 168 -14.80 -15.60 -2.91
N SER A 169 -15.56 -16.62 -2.49
CA SER A 169 -15.03 -17.90 -2.04
C SER A 169 -16.11 -18.96 -2.11
N ARG A 170 -15.73 -20.21 -2.39
CA ARG A 170 -16.65 -21.36 -2.28
C ARG A 170 -17.14 -21.60 -0.84
N TYR A 171 -16.52 -20.99 0.14
CA TYR A 171 -16.88 -21.13 1.57
C TYR A 171 -17.75 -19.98 2.08
N ALA A 172 -17.94 -18.93 1.28
CA ALA A 172 -18.74 -17.77 1.64
C ALA A 172 -20.12 -17.84 0.97
N LEU A 173 -21.18 -17.57 1.74
CA LEU A 173 -22.51 -17.42 1.18
C LEU A 173 -22.65 -16.00 0.61
N PRO A 174 -23.31 -15.84 -0.56
CA PRO A 174 -23.59 -14.52 -1.10
C PRO A 174 -24.57 -13.77 -0.20
N ASP A 175 -24.35 -12.50 -0.03
CA ASP A 175 -25.30 -11.60 0.60
C ASP A 175 -26.29 -11.02 -0.45
N LYS A 176 -27.02 -9.95 -0.07
CA LYS A 176 -28.00 -9.30 -0.97
C LYS A 176 -27.38 -8.12 -1.73
N ALA A 177 -26.10 -7.81 -1.53
CA ALA A 177 -25.44 -6.72 -2.23
C ALA A 177 -25.27 -7.06 -3.72
N VAL A 178 -25.69 -6.14 -4.57
CA VAL A 178 -25.65 -6.28 -6.03
C VAL A 178 -24.63 -5.35 -6.67
N ARG A 179 -23.95 -4.56 -5.85
CA ARG A 179 -22.97 -3.57 -6.31
C ARG A 179 -21.79 -3.50 -5.34
N PHE A 180 -20.59 -3.36 -5.90
CA PHE A 180 -19.39 -3.02 -5.16
C PHE A 180 -19.38 -1.49 -4.94
N SER A 181 -19.80 -1.06 -3.77
CA SER A 181 -19.93 0.36 -3.42
C SER A 181 -19.80 0.58 -1.92
N GLU A 182 -19.59 1.81 -1.52
CA GLU A 182 -19.50 2.27 -0.13
C GLU A 182 -20.86 2.38 0.58
N ARG A 183 -21.96 1.84 -0.02
CA ARG A 183 -23.34 1.92 0.48
C ARG A 183 -23.94 0.55 0.67
#